data_bc4252dbb6d19b1e7285719c88c17a19
#
_entry.id   bc4252dbb6d19b1e7285719c88c17a19
#
_cell.length_a   1.000
_cell.length_b   1.000
_cell.length_c   1.000
_cell.angle_alpha   90.00
_cell.angle_beta   90.00
_cell.angle_gamma   90.00
#
_symmetry.space_group_name_H-M   'P 1'
#
loop_
_entity.id
_entity.type
_entity.pdbx_description
1 polymer ?
#
loop_
_entity_poly.entity_id
_entity_poly.type
_entity_poly.pdbx_seq_one_letter_code
_entity_poly.pdbx_strand_id
1 'polypeptide(L)'
;MTLAALSMAGVPFLNGFLSKEMFFDSLVKSIELEQFSLTLTIIIVALGVIASIFTFVYAVYMLKETYWGEFNEKEVPKKHIHEPWLFSLPAMIFAVMLPVIFFIPNTFTHPIILPALRNVTNLGIQVDKMAPHVSQWHGINLPLIFSIIVIILGIILATKVNWKVLTHRLIKTASITNSYRKAYSVFEHYAGCSIRGVMTNRLNYY
;
A
#
# COMPACT_ATOMS: atom_id res chain seq x y z
N MET A 1 -13.63 0.67 -3.26
CA MET A 1 -12.69 -0.22 -2.55
C MET A 1 -12.02 -1.24 -3.48
N THR A 2 -12.75 -1.99 -4.32
CA THR A 2 -12.15 -2.99 -5.24
C THR A 2 -11.10 -2.40 -6.18
N LEU A 3 -11.38 -1.27 -6.85
CA LEU A 3 -10.41 -0.59 -7.71
C LEU A 3 -9.16 -0.14 -6.96
N ALA A 4 -9.30 0.34 -5.73
CA ALA A 4 -8.16 0.72 -4.90
C ALA A 4 -7.27 -0.49 -4.57
N ALA A 5 -7.85 -1.61 -4.18
CA ALA A 5 -7.11 -2.82 -3.88
C ALA A 5 -6.44 -3.42 -5.14
N LEU A 6 -7.10 -3.38 -6.31
CA LEU A 6 -6.51 -3.78 -7.58
C LEU A 6 -5.36 -2.85 -7.99
N SER A 7 -5.48 -1.56 -7.74
CA SER A 7 -4.40 -0.61 -7.96
C SER A 7 -3.20 -0.90 -7.05
N MET A 8 -3.42 -1.17 -5.76
CA MET A 8 -2.36 -1.59 -4.82
C MET A 8 -1.71 -2.91 -5.24
N ALA A 9 -2.50 -3.85 -5.75
CA ALA A 9 -2.00 -5.10 -6.30
C ALA A 9 -1.08 -4.89 -7.51
N GLY A 10 -1.21 -3.75 -8.21
CA GLY A 10 -0.44 -3.44 -9.41
C GLY A 10 -1.04 -4.06 -10.66
N VAL A 11 -2.38 -4.09 -10.74
CA VAL A 11 -3.08 -4.55 -11.95
C VAL A 11 -2.89 -3.51 -13.06
N PRO A 12 -2.62 -3.94 -14.32
CA PRO A 12 -2.48 -3.04 -15.47
C PRO A 12 -3.65 -2.07 -15.61
N PHE A 13 -3.41 -0.93 -16.24
CA PHE A 13 -4.35 0.18 -16.45
C PHE A 13 -4.76 0.97 -15.19
N LEU A 14 -4.09 0.72 -14.06
CA LEU A 14 -4.27 1.48 -12.83
C LEU A 14 -2.97 2.15 -12.40
N ASN A 15 -3.08 3.26 -11.68
CA ASN A 15 -1.92 4.05 -11.25
C ASN A 15 -0.88 3.25 -10.46
N GLY A 16 -1.31 2.26 -9.65
CA GLY A 16 -0.41 1.41 -8.88
C GLY A 16 0.50 0.52 -9.74
N PHE A 17 0.07 0.13 -10.93
CA PHE A 17 0.92 -0.56 -11.90
C PHE A 17 2.05 0.36 -12.38
N LEU A 18 1.72 1.57 -12.78
CA LEU A 18 2.69 2.56 -13.25
C LEU A 18 3.74 2.87 -12.18
N SER A 19 3.32 3.02 -10.93
CA SER A 19 4.22 3.26 -9.80
C SER A 19 5.20 2.09 -9.58
N LYS A 20 4.74 0.85 -9.67
CA LYS A 20 5.60 -0.34 -9.57
C LYS A 20 6.56 -0.47 -10.74
N GLU A 21 6.10 -0.19 -11.95
CA GLU A 21 6.94 -0.22 -13.14
C GLU A 21 8.06 0.81 -13.04
N MET A 22 7.77 2.05 -12.64
CA MET A 22 8.78 3.08 -12.39
C MET A 22 9.76 2.70 -11.27
N PHE A 23 9.29 2.05 -10.22
CA PHE A 23 10.14 1.54 -9.15
C PHE A 23 11.14 0.50 -9.67
N PHE A 24 10.68 -0.49 -10.43
CA PHE A 24 11.57 -1.49 -11.01
C PHE A 24 12.49 -0.89 -12.09
N ASP A 25 12.03 0.07 -12.89
CA ASP A 25 12.84 0.78 -13.88
C ASP A 25 13.98 1.54 -13.20
N SER A 26 13.72 2.21 -12.10
CA SER A 26 14.76 2.90 -11.32
C SER A 26 15.80 1.95 -10.74
N LEU A 27 15.39 0.76 -10.31
CA LEU A 27 16.29 -0.27 -9.81
C LEU A 27 17.17 -0.86 -10.95
N VAL A 28 16.59 -1.12 -12.12
CA VAL A 28 17.34 -1.61 -13.29
C VAL A 28 18.36 -0.55 -13.74
N LYS A 29 17.96 0.71 -13.84
CA LYS A 29 18.85 1.81 -14.19
C LYS A 29 19.99 2.01 -13.19
N SER A 30 19.77 1.72 -11.91
CA SER A 30 20.83 1.80 -10.90
C SER A 30 21.92 0.76 -11.11
N ILE A 31 21.61 -0.38 -11.76
CA ILE A 31 22.59 -1.38 -12.18
C ILE A 31 23.42 -0.83 -13.33
N GLU A 32 22.77 -0.26 -14.35
CA GLU A 32 23.43 0.28 -15.55
C GLU A 32 24.39 1.43 -15.23
N LEU A 33 24.04 2.24 -14.20
CA LEU A 33 24.84 3.38 -13.76
C LEU A 33 25.94 3.01 -12.75
N GLU A 34 26.10 1.72 -12.43
CA GLU A 34 27.09 1.21 -11.45
C GLU A 34 27.10 1.94 -10.10
N GLN A 35 25.94 2.51 -9.71
CA GLN A 35 25.81 3.28 -8.48
C GLN A 35 26.02 2.42 -7.23
N PHE A 36 25.70 1.13 -7.32
CA PHE A 36 25.83 0.17 -6.23
C PHE A 36 26.56 -1.10 -6.68
N SER A 37 27.11 -1.83 -5.74
CA SER A 37 27.62 -3.17 -6.01
C SER A 37 26.54 -4.04 -6.62
N LEU A 38 26.87 -4.79 -7.69
CA LEU A 38 25.93 -5.69 -8.37
C LEU A 38 25.18 -6.61 -7.39
N THR A 39 25.89 -7.15 -6.40
CA THR A 39 25.31 -8.02 -5.37
C THR A 39 24.24 -7.32 -4.57
N LEU A 40 24.51 -6.07 -4.13
CA LEU A 40 23.55 -5.28 -3.36
C LEU A 40 22.31 -4.98 -4.18
N THR A 41 22.47 -4.60 -5.43
CA THR A 41 21.35 -4.28 -6.32
C THR A 41 20.46 -5.50 -6.59
N ILE A 42 21.06 -6.67 -6.82
CA ILE A 42 20.30 -7.93 -6.99
C ILE A 42 19.47 -8.23 -5.72
N ILE A 43 20.05 -8.05 -4.54
CA ILE A 43 19.35 -8.26 -3.27
C ILE A 43 18.15 -7.29 -3.16
N ILE A 44 18.35 -6.01 -3.47
CA ILE A 44 17.28 -5.00 -3.40
C ILE A 44 16.16 -5.32 -4.40
N VAL A 45 16.50 -5.68 -5.64
CA VAL A 45 15.50 -6.10 -6.64
C VAL A 45 14.72 -7.32 -6.17
N ALA A 46 15.39 -8.34 -5.66
CA ALA A 46 14.74 -9.54 -5.14
C ALA A 46 13.79 -9.23 -3.97
N LEU A 47 14.22 -8.40 -3.03
CA LEU A 47 13.37 -7.93 -1.93
C LEU A 47 12.17 -7.12 -2.43
N GLY A 48 12.37 -6.26 -3.43
CA GLY A 48 11.29 -5.48 -4.07
C GLY A 48 10.25 -6.36 -4.75
N VAL A 49 10.67 -7.41 -5.46
CA VAL A 49 9.78 -8.40 -6.07
C VAL A 49 9.00 -9.17 -5.01
N ILE A 50 9.68 -9.68 -3.98
CA ILE A 50 9.04 -10.40 -2.86
C ILE A 50 8.02 -9.52 -2.16
N ALA A 51 8.37 -8.28 -1.81
CA ALA A 51 7.46 -7.33 -1.18
C ALA A 51 6.23 -7.04 -2.07
N SER A 52 6.43 -6.90 -3.38
CA SER A 52 5.35 -6.69 -4.35
C SER A 52 4.41 -7.89 -4.46
N ILE A 53 4.93 -9.12 -4.37
CA ILE A 53 4.11 -10.35 -4.34
C ILE A 53 3.24 -10.37 -3.08
N PHE A 54 3.80 -10.08 -1.90
CA PHE A 54 3.03 -10.01 -0.67
C PHE A 54 1.99 -8.89 -0.68
N THR A 55 2.30 -7.75 -1.29
CA THR A 55 1.34 -6.65 -1.49
C THR A 55 0.15 -7.10 -2.34
N PHE A 56 0.40 -7.84 -3.42
CA PHE A 56 -0.65 -8.43 -4.26
C PHE A 56 -1.53 -9.39 -3.45
N VAL A 57 -0.89 -10.32 -2.74
CA VAL A 57 -1.59 -11.34 -1.94
C VAL A 57 -2.47 -10.69 -0.87
N TYR A 58 -1.95 -9.73 -0.12
CA TYR A 58 -2.73 -9.09 0.93
C TYR A 58 -3.89 -8.28 0.37
N ALA A 59 -3.71 -7.60 -0.77
CA ALA A 59 -4.77 -6.84 -1.41
C ALA A 59 -5.93 -7.76 -1.87
N VAL A 60 -5.61 -8.90 -2.50
CA VAL A 60 -6.60 -9.90 -2.89
C VAL A 60 -7.27 -10.54 -1.68
N TYR A 61 -6.50 -10.86 -0.63
CA TYR A 61 -7.03 -11.42 0.61
C TYR A 61 -8.00 -10.46 1.30
N MET A 62 -7.64 -9.18 1.39
CA MET A 62 -8.50 -8.14 1.94
C MET A 62 -9.83 -8.03 1.16
N LEU A 63 -9.78 -8.06 -0.19
CA LEU A 63 -10.99 -8.06 -1.01
C LEU A 63 -11.85 -9.28 -0.74
N LYS A 64 -11.25 -10.47 -0.69
CA LYS A 64 -11.96 -11.73 -0.49
C LYS A 64 -12.67 -11.75 0.87
N GLU A 65 -11.99 -11.39 1.94
CA GLU A 65 -12.55 -11.47 3.29
C GLU A 65 -13.56 -10.34 3.57
N THR A 66 -13.37 -9.16 2.97
CA THR A 66 -14.25 -8.01 3.24
C THR A 66 -15.50 -8.01 2.37
N TYR A 67 -15.38 -8.40 1.08
CA TYR A 67 -16.48 -8.24 0.11
C TYR A 67 -17.07 -9.55 -0.39
N TRP A 68 -16.27 -10.64 -0.43
CA TRP A 68 -16.69 -11.93 -0.95
C TRP A 68 -16.72 -13.02 0.13
N GLY A 69 -16.46 -12.65 1.39
CA GLY A 69 -16.57 -13.55 2.54
C GLY A 69 -18.04 -13.84 2.87
N GLU A 70 -18.29 -14.93 3.61
CA GLU A 70 -19.62 -15.24 4.13
C GLU A 70 -20.04 -14.18 5.17
N PHE A 71 -21.25 -13.66 5.01
CA PHE A 71 -21.80 -12.68 5.94
C PHE A 71 -22.14 -13.36 7.28
N ASN A 72 -21.49 -12.91 8.34
CA ASN A 72 -21.76 -13.43 9.69
C ASN A 72 -22.97 -12.71 10.32
N GLU A 73 -24.17 -13.25 10.11
CA GLU A 73 -25.40 -12.64 10.62
C GLU A 73 -25.47 -12.54 12.16
N LYS A 74 -24.62 -13.28 12.87
CA LYS A 74 -24.62 -13.30 14.35
C LYS A 74 -23.92 -12.10 14.98
N GLU A 75 -22.97 -11.51 14.23
CA GLU A 75 -22.15 -10.39 14.74
C GLU A 75 -22.63 -9.03 14.26
N VAL A 76 -23.42 -8.98 13.19
CA VAL A 76 -23.90 -7.71 12.63
C VAL A 76 -25.41 -7.60 12.90
N PRO A 77 -25.88 -6.60 13.65
CA PRO A 77 -27.31 -6.37 13.83
C PRO A 77 -27.96 -6.10 12.47
N LYS A 78 -29.05 -6.81 12.16
CA LYS A 78 -29.83 -6.72 10.92
C LYS A 78 -30.49 -5.35 10.67
N LYS A 79 -29.90 -4.28 11.11
CA LYS A 79 -30.42 -2.95 10.88
C LYS A 79 -29.95 -2.51 9.49
N HIS A 80 -30.89 -2.35 8.54
CA HIS A 80 -30.64 -1.73 7.25
C HIS A 80 -30.10 -0.31 7.50
N ILE A 81 -28.79 -0.16 7.42
CA ILE A 81 -28.15 1.15 7.49
C ILE A 81 -28.30 1.74 6.08
N HIS A 82 -29.23 2.65 5.92
CA HIS A 82 -29.30 3.48 4.73
C HIS A 82 -28.12 4.46 4.76
N GLU A 83 -27.01 4.08 4.12
CA GLU A 83 -25.92 5.01 3.92
C GLU A 83 -26.29 6.04 2.85
N PRO A 84 -26.31 7.34 3.17
CA PRO A 84 -26.53 8.35 2.16
C PRO A 84 -25.43 8.28 1.11
N TRP A 85 -25.77 8.30 -0.17
CA TRP A 85 -24.83 8.19 -1.30
C TRP A 85 -23.71 9.24 -1.26
N LEU A 86 -23.98 10.41 -0.63
CA LEU A 86 -22.97 11.45 -0.39
C LEU A 86 -21.78 10.94 0.43
N PHE A 87 -21.98 9.96 1.31
CA PHE A 87 -20.89 9.39 2.12
C PHE A 87 -19.91 8.57 1.27
N SER A 88 -20.39 7.97 0.19
CA SER A 88 -19.58 7.22 -0.75
C SER A 88 -18.91 8.10 -1.82
N LEU A 89 -19.32 9.37 -1.96
CA LEU A 89 -18.83 10.27 -3.00
C LEU A 89 -17.31 10.48 -3.01
N PRO A 90 -16.61 10.70 -1.89
CA PRO A 90 -15.15 10.81 -1.87
C PRO A 90 -14.46 9.54 -2.39
N ALA A 91 -14.95 8.36 -1.98
CA ALA A 91 -14.42 7.09 -2.44
C ALA A 91 -14.63 6.86 -3.94
N MET A 92 -15.75 7.32 -4.48
CA MET A 92 -16.03 7.27 -5.92
C MET A 92 -15.12 8.20 -6.72
N ILE A 93 -14.87 9.42 -6.24
CA ILE A 93 -13.94 10.35 -6.87
C ILE A 93 -12.54 9.73 -6.97
N PHE A 94 -12.01 9.20 -5.86
CA PHE A 94 -10.72 8.52 -5.87
C PHE A 94 -10.71 7.29 -6.78
N ALA A 95 -11.78 6.52 -6.82
CA ALA A 95 -11.88 5.35 -7.70
C ALA A 95 -11.80 5.74 -9.18
N VAL A 96 -12.40 6.86 -9.58
CA VAL A 96 -12.32 7.39 -10.95
C VAL A 96 -10.93 7.98 -11.23
N MET A 97 -10.30 8.61 -10.24
CA MET A 97 -8.97 9.19 -10.42
C MET A 97 -7.88 8.13 -10.69
N LEU A 98 -8.01 6.91 -10.17
CA LEU A 98 -7.00 5.86 -10.37
C LEU A 98 -6.72 5.54 -11.85
N PRO A 99 -7.71 5.23 -12.70
CA PRO A 99 -7.47 5.06 -14.13
C PRO A 99 -7.13 6.38 -14.84
N VAL A 100 -7.73 7.50 -14.43
CA VAL A 100 -7.45 8.81 -15.06
C VAL A 100 -5.97 9.16 -14.92
N ILE A 101 -5.38 9.00 -13.73
CA ILE A 101 -3.95 9.26 -13.51
C ILE A 101 -3.08 8.31 -14.35
N PHE A 102 -3.51 7.07 -14.56
CA PHE A 102 -2.79 6.15 -15.43
C PHE A 102 -2.71 6.66 -16.88
N PHE A 103 -3.80 7.20 -17.43
CA PHE A 103 -3.82 7.68 -18.82
C PHE A 103 -3.15 9.03 -19.03
N ILE A 104 -3.14 9.91 -18.02
CA ILE A 104 -2.52 11.24 -18.10
C ILE A 104 -1.58 11.51 -16.92
N PRO A 105 -0.54 10.67 -16.72
CA PRO A 105 0.31 10.74 -15.54
C PRO A 105 1.07 12.07 -15.44
N ASN A 106 1.56 12.60 -16.55
CA ASN A 106 2.41 13.79 -16.56
C ASN A 106 1.68 15.05 -16.08
N THR A 107 0.37 15.15 -16.28
CA THR A 107 -0.45 16.25 -15.80
C THR A 107 -0.47 16.35 -14.28
N PHE A 108 -0.37 15.22 -13.58
CA PHE A 108 -0.35 15.18 -12.12
C PHE A 108 1.07 15.14 -11.54
N THR A 109 1.98 14.43 -12.21
CA THR A 109 3.35 14.25 -11.69
C THR A 109 4.21 15.49 -11.86
N HIS A 110 4.14 16.19 -13.00
CA HIS A 110 4.94 17.37 -13.26
C HIS A 110 4.76 18.49 -12.21
N PRO A 111 3.53 18.94 -11.89
CA PRO A 111 3.36 20.01 -10.91
C PRO A 111 3.78 19.62 -9.48
N ILE A 112 3.85 18.34 -9.16
CA ILE A 112 4.22 17.86 -7.83
C ILE A 112 5.71 17.50 -7.76
N ILE A 113 6.19 16.70 -8.72
CA ILE A 113 7.55 16.15 -8.70
C ILE A 113 8.60 17.23 -9.01
N LEU A 114 8.36 18.12 -9.98
CA LEU A 114 9.33 19.15 -10.34
C LEU A 114 9.69 20.09 -9.18
N PRO A 115 8.74 20.68 -8.46
CA PRO A 115 9.07 21.52 -7.31
C PRO A 115 9.80 20.74 -6.20
N ALA A 116 9.41 19.47 -5.96
CA ALA A 116 10.07 18.63 -4.98
C ALA A 116 11.53 18.35 -5.37
N LEU A 117 11.80 18.00 -6.63
CA LEU A 117 13.15 17.78 -7.15
C LEU A 117 14.01 19.05 -7.07
N ARG A 118 13.47 20.21 -7.40
CA ARG A 118 14.19 21.50 -7.29
C ARG A 118 14.66 21.78 -5.87
N ASN A 119 13.82 21.46 -4.88
CA ASN A 119 14.15 21.68 -3.47
C ASN A 119 15.18 20.67 -2.93
N VAL A 120 15.15 19.42 -3.41
CA VAL A 120 16.04 18.36 -2.94
C VAL A 120 17.43 18.43 -3.60
N THR A 121 17.49 18.77 -4.90
CA THR A 121 18.73 18.64 -5.66
C THR A 121 19.57 19.91 -5.72
N ASN A 122 19.04 21.07 -5.34
CA ASN A 122 19.67 22.38 -5.50
C ASN A 122 20.16 22.69 -6.94
N LEU A 123 19.74 21.91 -7.94
CA LEU A 123 20.22 21.99 -9.33
C LEU A 123 19.49 23.05 -10.17
N GLY A 124 18.54 23.80 -9.60
CA GLY A 124 17.85 24.90 -10.25
C GLY A 124 17.19 24.52 -11.60
N ILE A 125 17.49 25.26 -12.65
CA ILE A 125 16.90 25.14 -14.01
C ILE A 125 17.24 23.79 -14.68
N GLN A 126 18.30 23.09 -14.28
CA GLN A 126 18.68 21.81 -14.88
C GLN A 126 17.68 20.70 -14.54
N VAL A 127 16.91 20.81 -13.45
CA VAL A 127 15.89 19.85 -13.06
C VAL A 127 14.76 19.74 -14.09
N ASP A 128 14.44 20.83 -14.79
CA ASP A 128 13.39 20.81 -15.81
C ASP A 128 13.75 19.94 -17.03
N LYS A 129 15.05 19.78 -17.29
CA LYS A 129 15.57 18.90 -18.34
C LYS A 129 15.68 17.44 -17.89
N MET A 130 15.75 17.23 -16.58
CA MET A 130 15.86 15.91 -15.95
C MET A 130 14.51 15.35 -15.52
N ALA A 131 13.42 16.12 -15.65
CA ALA A 131 12.09 15.66 -15.27
C ALA A 131 11.74 14.37 -16.01
N PRO A 132 11.50 13.28 -15.30
CA PRO A 132 11.15 12.02 -15.93
C PRO A 132 9.81 12.18 -16.66
N HIS A 133 9.81 11.97 -17.95
CA HIS A 133 8.56 11.82 -18.70
C HIS A 133 7.98 10.45 -18.38
N VAL A 134 6.90 10.43 -17.65
CA VAL A 134 6.20 9.20 -17.28
C VAL A 134 5.39 8.74 -18.50
N SER A 135 5.84 7.70 -19.16
CA SER A 135 5.14 7.06 -20.27
C SER A 135 4.30 5.88 -19.73
N GLN A 136 3.12 5.67 -20.31
CA GLN A 136 2.25 4.53 -19.94
C GLN A 136 2.80 3.20 -20.45
N TRP A 137 3.62 3.25 -21.51
CA TRP A 137 4.16 2.08 -22.15
C TRP A 137 5.60 2.31 -22.60
N HIS A 138 6.51 1.53 -22.07
CA HIS A 138 7.96 1.58 -22.41
C HIS A 138 8.42 0.39 -23.25
N GLY A 139 7.48 -0.36 -23.85
CA GLY A 139 7.80 -1.61 -24.55
C GLY A 139 7.91 -2.80 -23.59
N ILE A 140 8.46 -3.91 -24.10
CA ILE A 140 8.71 -5.12 -23.31
C ILE A 140 10.07 -4.96 -22.62
N ASN A 141 10.06 -4.46 -21.39
CA ASN A 141 11.24 -4.17 -20.59
C ASN A 141 11.32 -5.10 -19.38
N LEU A 142 12.51 -5.21 -18.77
CA LEU A 142 12.73 -5.97 -17.52
C LEU A 142 11.73 -5.59 -16.41
N PRO A 143 11.42 -4.31 -16.14
CA PRO A 143 10.38 -3.91 -15.17
C PRO A 143 9.02 -4.54 -15.43
N LEU A 144 8.58 -4.60 -16.69
CA LEU A 144 7.33 -5.23 -17.08
C LEU A 144 7.34 -6.74 -16.78
N ILE A 145 8.45 -7.42 -17.06
CA ILE A 145 8.62 -8.85 -16.77
C ILE A 145 8.50 -9.09 -15.25
N PHE A 146 9.14 -8.28 -14.42
CA PHE A 146 9.00 -8.36 -12.96
C PHE A 146 7.55 -8.15 -12.52
N SER A 147 6.84 -7.20 -13.11
CA SER A 147 5.42 -6.95 -12.79
C SER A 147 4.54 -8.14 -13.16
N ILE A 148 4.78 -8.79 -14.29
CA ILE A 148 4.06 -10.01 -14.71
C ILE A 148 4.35 -11.17 -13.76
N ILE A 149 5.62 -11.37 -13.38
CA ILE A 149 6.01 -12.39 -12.40
C ILE A 149 5.30 -12.17 -11.06
N VAL A 150 5.27 -10.94 -10.59
CA VAL A 150 4.58 -10.56 -9.34
C VAL A 150 3.09 -10.90 -9.41
N ILE A 151 2.42 -10.60 -10.51
CA ILE A 151 0.98 -10.90 -10.68
C ILE A 151 0.76 -12.42 -10.70
N ILE A 152 1.52 -13.16 -11.50
CA ILE A 152 1.37 -14.62 -11.62
C ILE A 152 1.62 -15.31 -10.27
N LEU A 153 2.76 -15.02 -9.63
CA LEU A 153 3.09 -15.60 -8.33
C LEU A 153 2.12 -15.13 -7.24
N GLY A 154 1.67 -13.88 -7.30
CA GLY A 154 0.68 -13.34 -6.39
C GLY A 154 -0.67 -14.07 -6.49
N ILE A 155 -1.16 -14.35 -7.70
CA ILE A 155 -2.38 -15.14 -7.92
C ILE A 155 -2.20 -16.56 -7.39
N ILE A 156 -1.09 -17.23 -7.70
CA ILE A 156 -0.81 -18.59 -7.24
C ILE A 156 -0.80 -18.64 -5.70
N LEU A 157 -0.10 -17.73 -5.05
CA LEU A 157 -0.03 -17.67 -3.60
C LEU A 157 -1.37 -17.30 -2.96
N ALA A 158 -2.11 -16.36 -3.53
CA ALA A 158 -3.42 -15.96 -3.01
C ALA A 158 -4.45 -17.08 -3.08
N THR A 159 -4.38 -17.95 -4.11
CA THR A 159 -5.34 -19.04 -4.32
C THR A 159 -4.93 -20.37 -3.66
N LYS A 160 -3.63 -20.70 -3.65
CA LYS A 160 -3.12 -21.98 -3.16
C LYS A 160 -2.84 -21.99 -1.66
N VAL A 161 -2.47 -20.86 -1.06
CA VAL A 161 -2.10 -20.79 0.35
C VAL A 161 -3.32 -20.47 1.22
N ASN A 162 -3.57 -21.29 2.22
CA ASN A 162 -4.59 -20.98 3.22
C ASN A 162 -4.02 -19.96 4.25
N TRP A 163 -4.18 -18.69 3.94
CA TRP A 163 -3.64 -17.59 4.74
C TRP A 163 -4.21 -17.53 6.15
N LYS A 164 -5.45 -17.95 6.37
CA LYS A 164 -6.06 -18.02 7.72
C LYS A 164 -5.26 -18.94 8.65
N VAL A 165 -4.89 -20.12 8.14
CA VAL A 165 -4.11 -21.09 8.92
C VAL A 165 -2.68 -20.59 9.15
N LEU A 166 -2.07 -20.02 8.11
CA LEU A 166 -0.69 -19.52 8.16
C LEU A 166 -0.56 -18.36 9.14
N THR A 167 -1.43 -17.36 9.04
CA THR A 167 -1.43 -16.20 9.94
C THR A 167 -1.73 -16.62 11.38
N HIS A 168 -2.66 -17.52 11.60
CA HIS A 168 -2.94 -18.03 12.96
C HIS A 168 -1.73 -18.75 13.56
N ARG A 169 -1.01 -19.57 12.77
CA ARG A 169 0.24 -20.21 13.21
C ARG A 169 1.33 -19.19 13.50
N LEU A 170 1.55 -18.24 12.60
CA LEU A 170 2.57 -17.19 12.77
C LEU A 170 2.30 -16.34 14.01
N ILE A 171 1.05 -15.92 14.23
CA ILE A 171 0.65 -15.14 15.41
C ILE A 171 0.84 -15.95 16.69
N LYS A 172 0.54 -17.26 16.67
CA LYS A 172 0.73 -18.14 17.82
C LYS A 172 2.21 -18.38 18.13
N THR A 173 3.05 -18.49 17.10
CA THR A 173 4.50 -18.73 17.23
C THR A 173 5.27 -17.46 17.55
N ALA A 174 4.86 -16.34 16.94
CA ALA A 174 5.47 -15.05 17.26
C ALA A 174 4.90 -14.52 18.58
N SER A 175 5.73 -14.50 19.62
CA SER A 175 5.40 -13.92 20.94
C SER A 175 5.07 -12.41 20.90
N ILE A 176 5.02 -11.83 19.69
CA ILE A 176 4.72 -10.43 19.39
C ILE A 176 3.34 -10.04 19.96
N THR A 177 2.36 -10.94 19.88
CA THR A 177 1.01 -10.69 20.41
C THR A 177 1.00 -10.49 21.92
N ASN A 178 1.85 -11.22 22.64
CA ASN A 178 1.96 -11.06 24.09
C ASN A 178 2.70 -9.77 24.46
N SER A 179 3.72 -9.37 23.69
CA SER A 179 4.42 -8.11 23.89
C SER A 179 3.53 -6.92 23.55
N TYR A 180 2.77 -6.99 22.46
CA TYR A 180 1.79 -5.95 22.09
C TYR A 180 0.69 -5.83 23.14
N ARG A 181 0.12 -6.95 23.62
CA ARG A 181 -0.89 -6.97 24.68
C ARG A 181 -0.38 -6.39 25.98
N LYS A 182 0.88 -6.71 26.36
CA LYS A 182 1.54 -6.10 27.53
C LYS A 182 1.73 -4.60 27.34
N ALA A 183 2.25 -4.15 26.19
CA ALA A 183 2.40 -2.73 25.90
C ALA A 183 1.06 -1.99 25.91
N TYR A 184 0.02 -2.57 25.33
CA TYR A 184 -1.33 -2.01 25.32
C TYR A 184 -1.93 -1.92 26.73
N SER A 185 -1.80 -2.97 27.55
CA SER A 185 -2.29 -2.96 28.94
C SER A 185 -1.54 -1.95 29.81
N VAL A 186 -0.25 -1.77 29.59
CA VAL A 186 0.54 -0.72 30.25
C VAL A 186 0.05 0.66 29.82
N PHE A 187 -0.14 0.89 28.53
CA PHE A 187 -0.67 2.16 28.01
C PHE A 187 -2.08 2.46 28.56
N GLU A 188 -2.97 1.46 28.56
CA GLU A 188 -4.34 1.59 29.11
C GLU A 188 -4.33 1.89 30.60
N HIS A 189 -3.41 1.26 31.37
CA HIS A 189 -3.24 1.55 32.79
C HIS A 189 -2.80 2.99 33.02
N TYR A 190 -1.81 3.48 32.29
CA TYR A 190 -1.32 4.87 32.42
C TYR A 190 -2.34 5.89 31.90
N ALA A 191 -2.97 5.63 30.77
CA ALA A 191 -4.02 6.50 30.24
C ALA A 191 -5.26 6.53 31.16
N GLY A 192 -5.70 5.38 31.66
CA GLY A 192 -6.81 5.26 32.60
C GLY A 192 -6.52 5.94 33.94
N CYS A 193 -5.31 5.84 34.47
CA CYS A 193 -4.88 6.56 35.66
C CYS A 193 -4.88 8.08 35.44
N SER A 194 -4.40 8.56 34.30
CA SER A 194 -4.36 9.99 33.97
C SER A 194 -5.78 10.57 33.86
N ILE A 195 -6.70 9.87 33.21
CA ILE A 195 -8.10 10.31 33.06
C ILE A 195 -8.85 10.29 34.40
N ARG A 196 -8.66 9.26 35.22
CA ARG A 196 -9.24 9.21 36.59
C ARG A 196 -8.70 10.31 37.47
N GLY A 197 -7.39 10.58 37.43
CA GLY A 197 -6.76 11.66 38.19
C GLY A 197 -7.33 13.05 37.82
N VAL A 198 -7.58 13.29 36.54
CA VAL A 198 -8.18 14.54 36.08
C VAL A 198 -9.67 14.65 36.48
N MET A 199 -10.42 13.55 36.42
CA MET A 199 -11.83 13.56 36.85
C MET A 199 -12.01 13.72 38.37
N THR A 200 -11.20 13.03 39.17
CA THR A 200 -11.27 13.18 40.65
C THR A 200 -10.85 14.56 41.11
N ASN A 201 -9.88 15.20 40.48
CA ASN A 201 -9.49 16.56 40.79
C ASN A 201 -10.59 17.58 40.43
N ARG A 202 -11.38 17.34 39.35
CA ARG A 202 -12.49 18.24 39.02
C ARG A 202 -13.71 18.10 39.96
N LEU A 203 -13.94 16.92 40.51
CA LEU A 203 -15.08 16.69 41.43
C LEU A 203 -14.82 17.22 42.86
N ASN A 204 -13.56 17.46 43.24
CA ASN A 204 -13.20 18.05 44.55
C ASN A 204 -13.20 19.59 44.56
N TYR A 205 -13.53 20.24 43.43
CA TYR A 205 -13.67 21.71 43.34
C TYR A 205 -15.13 22.19 43.22
N TYR A 206 -16.09 21.31 43.44
CA TYR A 206 -17.52 21.65 43.65
C TYR A 206 -17.98 21.03 44.97
#